data_08ec8bb40338243bb1b99d329a7ca622
#
_entry.id   08ec8bb40338243bb1b99d329a7ca622
#
_cell.length_a   1.000
_cell.length_b   1.000
_cell.length_c   1.000
_cell.angle_alpha   90.00
_cell.angle_beta   90.00
_cell.angle_gamma   90.00
#
_symmetry.space_group_name_H-M   'P 1'
#
loop_
_entity.id
_entity.type
_entity.pdbx_description
1 polymer ?
#
loop_
_entity_poly.entity_id
_entity_poly.type
_entity_poly.pdbx_seq_one_letter_code
_entity_poly.pdbx_strand_id
1 'polypeptide(L)'
;MPSWTDGQAVDPGDGGRRVLRPLRLFRAVPAIAWIGLVSTAACGGARAGIEDTNAPSGARLITADAIAKSGAKTAWDAVRFTVPNVQLREVRGEPARIQRRGRASLYQEDQVRVILDHVPIDDLQVLKQVAAADILTIEILTGLDATTHYGAMSTSGVIVITTTGGRP
;
A
#
# COMPACT_ATOMS: atom_id res chain seq x y z
N MET A 1 -5.74 -53.54 -21.56
CA MET A 1 -4.33 -53.90 -21.39
C MET A 1 -3.63 -53.60 -22.69
N PRO A 2 -2.78 -52.62 -22.72
CA PRO A 2 -1.43 -52.82 -23.20
C PRO A 2 -0.41 -52.11 -22.30
N SER A 3 0.68 -52.72 -22.28
CA SER A 3 1.93 -52.69 -21.59
C SER A 3 2.75 -51.41 -21.85
N TRP A 4 3.29 -50.92 -20.75
CA TRP A 4 4.39 -49.97 -20.72
C TRP A 4 5.70 -50.65 -21.01
N THR A 5 6.49 -50.11 -21.90
CA THR A 5 7.90 -50.47 -22.06
C THR A 5 8.76 -49.25 -21.97
N ASP A 6 9.65 -49.36 -21.04
CA ASP A 6 10.85 -48.60 -20.72
C ASP A 6 11.63 -48.01 -21.90
N GLY A 7 12.21 -46.87 -21.65
CA GLY A 7 13.27 -46.27 -22.45
C GLY A 7 14.09 -45.28 -21.64
N GLN A 8 14.91 -45.83 -20.75
CA GLN A 8 16.02 -45.08 -20.15
C GLN A 8 17.08 -44.82 -21.19
N ALA A 9 17.47 -43.57 -21.36
CA ALA A 9 18.73 -43.22 -21.90
C ALA A 9 19.48 -42.32 -20.91
N VAL A 10 20.39 -42.94 -20.22
CA VAL A 10 21.44 -42.33 -19.42
C VAL A 10 22.55 -41.96 -20.39
N ASP A 11 22.91 -40.68 -20.40
CA ASP A 11 24.13 -40.25 -21.09
C ASP A 11 25.17 -39.85 -20.01
N PRO A 12 26.27 -40.55 -19.93
CA PRO A 12 27.39 -40.18 -19.11
C PRO A 12 28.51 -39.68 -19.97
N GLY A 13 28.99 -38.51 -19.75
CA GLY A 13 30.28 -38.21 -20.31
C GLY A 13 30.64 -36.75 -20.41
N ASP A 14 31.63 -36.54 -19.69
CA ASP A 14 32.89 -35.87 -20.07
C ASP A 14 32.94 -34.39 -19.74
N GLY A 15 33.90 -34.04 -19.00
CA GLY A 15 35.25 -33.87 -19.30
C GLY A 15 35.77 -32.64 -18.61
N GLY A 16 36.47 -32.83 -17.54
CA GLY A 16 37.15 -31.76 -16.82
C GLY A 16 38.11 -30.96 -17.70
N ARG A 17 37.89 -29.69 -17.78
CA ARG A 17 38.92 -28.73 -18.15
C ARG A 17 39.28 -27.86 -16.99
N ARG A 18 40.32 -28.29 -16.31
CA ARG A 18 41.08 -27.46 -15.37
C ARG A 18 41.72 -26.32 -16.18
N VAL A 19 41.14 -25.15 -16.06
CA VAL A 19 41.79 -23.93 -16.54
C VAL A 19 42.71 -23.43 -15.44
N LEU A 20 43.99 -23.59 -15.63
CA LEU A 20 45.07 -23.07 -14.84
C LEU A 20 44.97 -21.54 -14.75
N ARG A 21 44.82 -21.04 -13.53
CA ARG A 21 44.94 -19.61 -13.22
C ARG A 21 46.41 -19.21 -13.28
N PRO A 22 46.81 -18.20 -14.04
CA PRO A 22 48.13 -17.63 -13.94
C PRO A 22 48.24 -16.78 -12.68
N LEU A 23 49.21 -17.14 -11.91
CA LEU A 23 49.75 -16.42 -10.75
C LEU A 23 50.26 -15.06 -11.23
N ARG A 24 49.59 -13.97 -10.94
CA ARG A 24 50.13 -12.63 -11.17
C ARG A 24 50.67 -12.04 -9.86
N LEU A 25 51.96 -11.83 -9.97
CA LEU A 25 52.91 -11.23 -9.05
C LEU A 25 52.32 -10.06 -8.22
N PHE A 26 52.62 -10.13 -6.98
CA PHE A 26 52.66 -9.03 -6.02
C PHE A 26 53.49 -7.87 -6.57
N ARG A 27 52.89 -6.73 -6.79
CA ARG A 27 53.58 -5.43 -6.79
C ARG A 27 53.11 -4.66 -5.56
N ALA A 28 53.99 -4.57 -4.63
CA ALA A 28 53.92 -3.69 -3.46
C ALA A 28 53.82 -2.23 -3.95
N VAL A 29 52.81 -1.50 -3.51
CA VAL A 29 52.69 -0.05 -3.63
C VAL A 29 52.57 0.51 -2.22
N PRO A 30 53.34 1.57 -1.88
CA PRO A 30 53.57 2.00 -0.51
C PRO A 30 52.35 2.73 0.07
N ALA A 31 52.26 2.62 1.37
CA ALA A 31 51.34 3.30 2.25
C ALA A 31 51.41 4.83 2.07
N ILE A 32 50.34 5.43 1.55
CA ILE A 32 50.10 6.85 1.74
C ILE A 32 48.85 6.97 2.59
N ALA A 33 49.11 7.44 3.82
CA ALA A 33 48.07 7.78 4.78
C ALA A 33 47.16 8.86 4.26
N TRP A 34 45.93 8.46 3.91
CA TRP A 34 44.82 9.41 3.73
C TRP A 34 43.93 9.34 4.95
N ILE A 35 44.13 10.30 5.86
CA ILE A 35 43.17 10.65 6.89
C ILE A 35 41.93 11.20 6.15
N GLY A 36 41.01 10.30 5.79
CA GLY A 36 39.70 10.63 5.22
C GLY A 36 38.72 10.89 6.32
N LEU A 37 38.34 12.13 6.39
CA LEU A 37 37.23 12.71 7.16
C LEU A 37 35.99 11.83 7.04
N VAL A 38 35.62 11.12 8.10
CA VAL A 38 34.37 10.35 8.18
C VAL A 38 33.23 11.34 8.30
N SER A 39 32.68 11.73 7.14
CA SER A 39 31.37 12.38 7.08
C SER A 39 30.32 11.34 7.40
N THR A 40 29.85 11.32 8.64
CA THR A 40 28.62 10.63 9.02
C THR A 40 27.45 11.30 8.29
N ALA A 41 27.14 10.80 7.09
CA ALA A 41 25.86 11.07 6.47
C ALA A 41 24.80 10.41 7.36
N ALA A 42 24.23 11.21 8.27
CA ALA A 42 23.01 10.87 8.94
C ALA A 42 21.95 10.65 7.84
N CYS A 43 21.63 9.39 7.55
CA CYS A 43 20.42 9.00 6.87
C CYS A 43 19.24 9.43 7.74
N GLY A 44 18.91 10.69 7.71
CA GLY A 44 17.62 11.17 8.10
C GLY A 44 16.62 10.56 7.13
N GLY A 45 16.05 9.41 7.49
CA GLY A 45 14.87 8.89 6.81
C GLY A 45 13.83 9.98 6.89
N ALA A 46 13.66 10.70 5.78
CA ALA A 46 12.51 11.55 5.58
C ALA A 46 11.29 10.62 5.66
N ARG A 47 10.72 10.49 6.86
CA ARG A 47 9.32 10.12 6.99
C ARG A 47 8.61 11.15 6.16
N ALA A 48 8.09 10.71 4.99
CA ALA A 48 7.16 11.50 4.23
C ALA A 48 6.10 11.97 5.21
N GLY A 49 6.17 13.23 5.59
CA GLY A 49 5.27 13.84 6.53
C GLY A 49 3.87 13.72 5.96
N ILE A 50 3.06 12.94 6.63
CA ILE A 50 1.64 13.16 6.62
C ILE A 50 1.51 14.46 7.39
N GLU A 51 1.47 15.57 6.68
CA GLU A 51 1.22 16.86 7.29
C GLU A 51 -0.24 16.90 7.68
N ASP A 52 -0.48 16.56 8.96
CA ASP A 52 -1.72 16.85 9.66
C ASP A 52 -1.84 18.37 9.83
N THR A 53 -2.04 19.09 8.74
CA THR A 53 -2.38 20.50 8.81
C THR A 53 -3.90 20.60 8.94
N ASN A 54 -4.38 20.75 10.18
CA ASN A 54 -5.76 21.04 10.55
C ASN A 54 -6.80 19.90 10.48
N ALA A 55 -6.42 18.65 10.60
CA ALA A 55 -7.41 17.65 10.85
C ALA A 55 -7.91 17.73 12.32
N PRO A 56 -9.23 17.72 12.59
CA PRO A 56 -9.74 17.59 13.94
C PRO A 56 -9.16 16.34 14.60
N SER A 57 -8.95 16.39 15.90
CA SER A 57 -8.36 15.29 16.68
C SER A 57 -9.05 13.96 16.37
N GLY A 58 -8.38 13.06 15.63
CA GLY A 58 -8.93 11.77 15.22
C GLY A 58 -9.18 11.63 13.71
N ALA A 59 -9.09 12.71 12.94
CA ALA A 59 -9.16 12.65 11.48
C ALA A 59 -7.76 12.49 10.87
N ARG A 60 -7.66 11.70 9.83
CA ARG A 60 -6.44 11.55 9.02
C ARG A 60 -6.72 11.95 7.59
N LEU A 61 -5.96 12.91 7.10
CA LEU A 61 -6.07 13.40 5.72
C LEU A 61 -5.00 12.75 4.83
N ILE A 62 -5.40 12.24 3.69
CA ILE A 62 -4.53 11.70 2.64
C ILE A 62 -4.69 12.60 1.43
N THR A 63 -3.59 13.18 0.98
CA THR A 63 -3.58 14.12 -0.15
C THR A 63 -3.44 13.41 -1.50
N ALA A 64 -3.77 14.11 -2.58
CA ALA A 64 -3.61 13.64 -3.95
C ALA A 64 -2.18 13.15 -4.25
N ASP A 65 -1.16 13.82 -3.71
CA ASP A 65 0.23 13.42 -3.89
C ASP A 65 0.54 12.05 -3.25
N ALA A 66 -0.02 11.78 -2.07
CA ALA A 66 0.14 10.50 -1.40
C ALA A 66 -0.58 9.39 -2.19
N ILE A 67 -1.75 9.69 -2.75
CA ILE A 67 -2.50 8.77 -3.60
C ILE A 67 -1.73 8.46 -4.88
N ALA A 68 -1.22 9.47 -5.56
CA ALA A 68 -0.42 9.30 -6.77
C ALA A 68 0.84 8.45 -6.52
N LYS A 69 1.54 8.69 -5.41
CA LYS A 69 2.71 7.89 -5.00
C LYS A 69 2.38 6.44 -4.67
N SER A 70 1.14 6.14 -4.29
CA SER A 70 0.71 4.77 -3.97
C SER A 70 0.56 3.88 -5.21
N GLY A 71 0.49 4.47 -6.40
CA GLY A 71 0.26 3.75 -7.65
C GLY A 71 -1.18 3.27 -7.86
N ALA A 72 -2.13 3.79 -7.07
CA ALA A 72 -3.54 3.49 -7.21
C ALA A 72 -4.07 3.95 -8.57
N LYS A 73 -4.94 3.14 -9.19
CA LYS A 73 -5.61 3.48 -10.45
C LYS A 73 -7.05 3.94 -10.24
N THR A 74 -7.69 3.39 -9.24
CA THR A 74 -9.10 3.67 -8.91
C THR A 74 -9.23 4.14 -7.47
N ALA A 75 -10.37 4.71 -7.10
CA ALA A 75 -10.65 5.08 -5.73
C ALA A 75 -10.62 3.86 -4.79
N TRP A 76 -11.04 2.70 -5.27
CA TRP A 76 -10.95 1.45 -4.52
C TRP A 76 -9.50 1.09 -4.20
N ASP A 77 -8.60 1.20 -5.18
CA ASP A 77 -7.17 0.96 -4.97
C ASP A 77 -6.55 2.01 -4.05
N ALA A 78 -6.97 3.29 -4.20
CA ALA A 78 -6.50 4.37 -3.34
C ALA A 78 -6.83 4.08 -1.87
N VAL A 79 -8.07 3.67 -1.57
CA VAL A 79 -8.45 3.24 -0.21
C VAL A 79 -7.62 2.04 0.24
N ARG A 80 -7.43 1.03 -0.62
CA ARG A 80 -6.65 -0.17 -0.30
C ARG A 80 -5.21 0.13 0.09
N PHE A 81 -4.56 1.05 -0.61
CA PHE A 81 -3.12 1.30 -0.44
C PHE A 81 -2.82 2.39 0.58
N THR A 82 -3.72 3.34 0.78
CA THR A 82 -3.43 4.52 1.60
C THR A 82 -4.15 4.54 2.94
N VAL A 83 -5.31 3.88 3.05
CA VAL A 83 -6.09 3.87 4.28
C VAL A 83 -5.62 2.76 5.23
N PRO A 84 -5.06 3.09 6.39
CA PRO A 84 -4.63 2.09 7.35
C PRO A 84 -5.83 1.51 8.13
N ASN A 85 -5.61 0.35 8.72
CA ASN A 85 -6.55 -0.29 9.64
C ASN A 85 -7.93 -0.63 9.07
N VAL A 86 -8.04 -0.72 7.76
CA VAL A 86 -9.25 -1.24 7.09
C VAL A 86 -8.96 -2.56 6.39
N GLN A 87 -9.99 -3.36 6.25
CA GLN A 87 -10.01 -4.58 5.45
C GLN A 87 -11.04 -4.40 4.35
N LEU A 88 -10.59 -4.51 3.12
CA LEU A 88 -11.44 -4.48 1.95
C LEU A 88 -11.77 -5.91 1.56
N ARG A 89 -13.06 -6.20 1.46
CA ARG A 89 -13.56 -7.49 0.98
C ARG A 89 -14.12 -7.34 -0.42
N GLU A 90 -13.76 -8.27 -1.26
CA GLU A 90 -14.27 -8.41 -2.62
C GLU A 90 -15.00 -9.74 -2.75
N VAL A 91 -16.10 -9.74 -3.47
CA VAL A 91 -16.85 -10.94 -3.84
C VAL A 91 -16.86 -11.02 -5.36
N ARG A 92 -16.31 -12.11 -5.90
CA ARG A 92 -16.15 -12.30 -7.35
C ARG A 92 -15.37 -11.19 -8.06
N GLY A 93 -14.40 -10.57 -7.34
CA GLY A 93 -13.62 -9.46 -7.86
C GLY A 93 -14.29 -8.08 -7.77
N GLU A 94 -15.49 -8.00 -7.20
CA GLU A 94 -16.20 -6.73 -7.00
C GLU A 94 -16.12 -6.26 -5.54
N PRO A 95 -15.97 -4.94 -5.30
CA PRO A 95 -16.03 -4.35 -3.98
C PRO A 95 -17.32 -4.73 -3.25
N ALA A 96 -17.20 -5.35 -2.10
CA ALA A 96 -18.37 -5.79 -1.35
C ALA A 96 -18.47 -5.13 0.03
N ARG A 97 -17.35 -4.94 0.70
CA ARG A 97 -17.36 -4.38 2.07
C ARG A 97 -16.03 -3.75 2.43
N ILE A 98 -16.09 -2.69 3.21
CA ILE A 98 -14.96 -2.09 3.91
C ILE A 98 -15.20 -2.24 5.40
N GLN A 99 -14.31 -2.91 6.10
CA GLN A 99 -14.42 -3.18 7.52
C GLN A 99 -13.20 -2.61 8.26
N ARG A 100 -13.39 -2.18 9.48
CA ARG A 100 -12.27 -1.80 10.35
C ARG A 100 -11.49 -3.04 10.78
N ARG A 101 -10.17 -2.97 10.71
CA ARG A 101 -9.31 -4.01 11.26
C ARG A 101 -9.27 -3.87 12.79
N GLY A 102 -9.54 -4.95 13.51
CA GLY A 102 -9.52 -4.99 14.96
C GLY A 102 -10.63 -5.86 15.51
N ARG A 103 -10.90 -5.71 16.80
CA ARG A 103 -11.88 -6.50 17.51
C ARG A 103 -13.28 -6.11 17.05
N ALA A 104 -13.91 -7.00 16.30
CA ALA A 104 -15.32 -6.87 15.97
C ALA A 104 -16.16 -6.99 17.26
N SER A 105 -17.03 -6.03 17.50
CA SER A 105 -18.06 -6.18 18.50
C SER A 105 -19.15 -7.10 17.93
N LEU A 106 -19.60 -8.07 18.70
CA LEU A 106 -20.70 -8.96 18.30
C LEU A 106 -22.02 -8.21 18.08
N TYR A 107 -22.11 -6.98 18.56
CA TYR A 107 -23.32 -6.15 18.56
C TYR A 107 -23.21 -4.89 17.70
N GLN A 108 -22.07 -4.63 17.10
CA GLN A 108 -21.82 -3.38 16.37
C GLN A 108 -21.38 -3.70 14.95
N GLU A 109 -21.99 -3.05 13.97
CA GLU A 109 -21.56 -3.16 12.57
C GLU A 109 -20.15 -2.61 12.41
N ASP A 110 -19.25 -3.45 11.92
CA ASP A 110 -17.85 -3.08 11.64
C ASP A 110 -17.69 -2.42 10.27
N GLN A 111 -18.79 -2.17 9.57
CA GLN A 111 -18.77 -1.59 8.25
C GLN A 111 -18.42 -0.10 8.31
N VAL A 112 -17.35 0.27 7.64
CA VAL A 112 -16.95 1.66 7.45
C VAL A 112 -17.83 2.28 6.38
N ARG A 113 -18.41 3.44 6.64
CA ARG A 113 -19.17 4.21 5.66
C ARG A 113 -18.25 4.94 4.70
N VAL A 114 -18.67 5.03 3.47
CA VAL A 114 -17.96 5.81 2.44
C VAL A 114 -18.86 6.94 1.97
N ILE A 115 -18.28 8.12 1.91
CA ILE A 115 -18.90 9.32 1.41
C ILE A 115 -18.07 9.81 0.22
N LEU A 116 -18.70 9.93 -0.93
CA LEU A 116 -18.07 10.43 -2.15
C LEU A 116 -18.72 11.78 -2.49
N ASP A 117 -17.89 12.82 -2.51
CA ASP A 117 -18.36 14.19 -2.85
C ASP A 117 -19.62 14.59 -2.07
N HIS A 118 -19.57 14.40 -0.74
CA HIS A 118 -20.67 14.68 0.21
C HIS A 118 -21.88 13.74 0.12
N VAL A 119 -21.87 12.75 -0.78
CA VAL A 119 -22.95 11.78 -0.94
C VAL A 119 -22.54 10.45 -0.32
N PRO A 120 -23.31 9.92 0.65
CA PRO A 120 -23.06 8.59 1.17
C PRO A 120 -23.32 7.55 0.06
N ILE A 121 -22.38 6.61 -0.10
CA ILE A 121 -22.50 5.54 -1.09
C ILE A 121 -22.69 4.21 -0.39
N ASP A 122 -23.70 3.46 -0.78
CA ASP A 122 -23.95 2.10 -0.32
C ASP A 122 -23.33 1.07 -1.28
N ASP A 123 -23.30 1.38 -2.57
CA ASP A 123 -22.67 0.56 -3.59
C ASP A 123 -21.19 0.92 -3.77
N LEU A 124 -20.33 0.09 -3.21
CA LEU A 124 -18.88 0.29 -3.29
C LEU A 124 -18.30 0.05 -4.69
N GLN A 125 -19.06 -0.50 -5.64
CA GLN A 125 -18.61 -0.71 -7.01
C GLN A 125 -18.33 0.63 -7.72
N VAL A 126 -19.02 1.69 -7.31
CA VAL A 126 -18.78 3.06 -7.78
C VAL A 126 -17.30 3.47 -7.60
N LEU A 127 -16.64 2.99 -6.54
CA LEU A 127 -15.23 3.31 -6.28
C LEU A 127 -14.27 2.77 -7.34
N LYS A 128 -14.65 1.76 -8.10
CA LYS A 128 -13.86 1.29 -9.24
C LYS A 128 -14.00 2.17 -10.47
N GLN A 129 -15.07 2.95 -10.56
CA GLN A 129 -15.36 3.82 -11.68
C GLN A 129 -14.70 5.19 -11.53
N VAL A 130 -14.36 5.57 -10.29
CA VAL A 130 -13.67 6.83 -9.99
C VAL A 130 -12.16 6.64 -10.17
N ALA A 131 -11.55 7.43 -11.04
CA ALA A 131 -10.10 7.38 -11.25
C ALA A 131 -9.37 7.96 -10.03
N ALA A 132 -8.28 7.33 -9.60
CA ALA A 132 -7.48 7.81 -8.48
C ALA A 132 -6.87 9.20 -8.75
N ALA A 133 -6.64 9.54 -10.03
CA ALA A 133 -6.14 10.85 -10.44
C ALA A 133 -7.14 11.99 -10.20
N ASP A 134 -8.43 11.68 -10.13
CA ASP A 134 -9.47 12.66 -9.88
C ASP A 134 -9.69 12.94 -8.39
N ILE A 135 -9.05 12.16 -7.52
CA ILE A 135 -9.20 12.31 -6.07
C ILE A 135 -8.27 13.42 -5.56
N LEU A 136 -8.86 14.40 -4.91
CA LEU A 136 -8.13 15.47 -4.24
C LEU A 136 -7.67 15.03 -2.85
N THR A 137 -8.60 14.48 -2.08
CA THR A 137 -8.33 14.07 -0.70
C THR A 137 -9.15 12.85 -0.31
N ILE A 138 -8.57 12.05 0.60
CA ILE A 138 -9.29 11.03 1.35
C ILE A 138 -9.14 11.38 2.82
N GLU A 139 -10.25 11.66 3.48
CA GLU A 139 -10.29 11.94 4.91
C GLU A 139 -10.87 10.73 5.65
N ILE A 140 -10.20 10.34 6.72
CA ILE A 140 -10.60 9.20 7.55
C ILE A 140 -10.98 9.73 8.91
N LEU A 141 -12.28 9.65 9.22
CA LEU A 141 -12.80 9.98 10.53
C LEU A 141 -13.06 8.70 11.33
N THR A 142 -12.67 8.70 12.58
CA THR A 142 -12.82 7.52 13.44
C THR A 142 -13.56 7.86 14.72
N GLY A 143 -14.31 6.89 15.24
CA GLY A 143 -14.94 6.98 16.56
C GLY A 143 -15.87 8.18 16.72
N LEU A 144 -15.54 9.02 17.68
CA LEU A 144 -16.40 10.15 18.07
C LEU A 144 -16.55 11.19 16.96
N ASP A 145 -15.47 11.48 16.22
CA ASP A 145 -15.52 12.48 15.15
C ASP A 145 -16.46 12.04 14.03
N ALA A 146 -16.39 10.77 13.64
CA ALA A 146 -17.30 10.21 12.65
C ALA A 146 -18.76 10.28 13.11
N THR A 147 -19.04 9.99 14.38
CA THR A 147 -20.42 10.05 14.93
C THR A 147 -20.92 11.47 15.08
N THR A 148 -20.06 12.43 15.39
CA THR A 148 -20.41 13.84 15.52
C THR A 148 -20.83 14.44 14.18
N HIS A 149 -20.10 14.11 13.12
CA HIS A 149 -20.35 14.68 11.79
C HIS A 149 -21.38 13.91 10.98
N TYR A 150 -21.43 12.58 11.14
CA TYR A 150 -22.22 11.68 10.28
C TYR A 150 -23.23 10.81 11.05
N GLY A 151 -23.41 11.08 12.33
CA GLY A 151 -24.42 10.46 13.16
C GLY A 151 -24.02 9.09 13.76
N ALA A 152 -24.87 8.58 14.63
CA ALA A 152 -24.61 7.41 15.48
C ALA A 152 -24.30 6.11 14.70
N MET A 153 -24.72 6.01 13.45
CA MET A 153 -24.43 4.83 12.60
C MET A 153 -23.01 4.83 12.03
N SER A 154 -22.18 5.80 12.38
CA SER A 154 -20.80 5.96 11.87
C SER A 154 -19.74 5.57 12.91
N THR A 155 -20.10 4.78 13.90
CA THR A 155 -19.21 4.35 15.01
C THR A 155 -17.98 3.58 14.53
N SER A 156 -18.09 2.86 13.41
CA SER A 156 -16.99 2.11 12.82
C SER A 156 -16.04 2.98 11.97
N GLY A 157 -16.39 4.26 11.81
CA GLY A 157 -15.64 5.25 11.05
C GLY A 157 -16.27 5.59 9.71
N VAL A 158 -15.78 6.69 9.15
CA VAL A 158 -16.19 7.21 7.84
C VAL A 158 -14.95 7.49 7.02
N ILE A 159 -15.01 7.15 5.75
CA ILE A 159 -14.04 7.54 4.73
C ILE A 159 -14.72 8.54 3.82
N VAL A 160 -14.23 9.78 3.81
CA VAL A 160 -14.72 10.83 2.93
C VAL A 160 -13.75 10.99 1.76
N ILE A 161 -14.23 10.81 0.56
CA ILE A 161 -13.47 10.96 -0.68
C ILE A 161 -13.97 12.21 -1.37
N THR A 162 -13.09 13.16 -1.61
CA THR A 162 -13.39 14.37 -2.37
C THR A 162 -12.68 14.33 -3.71
N THR A 163 -13.43 14.47 -4.78
CA THR A 163 -12.90 14.52 -6.14
C THR A 163 -12.84 15.93 -6.69
N THR A 164 -12.16 16.09 -7.81
CA THR A 164 -12.11 17.36 -8.53
C THR A 164 -13.49 17.82 -9.01
N GLY A 165 -14.42 16.90 -9.25
CA GLY A 165 -15.80 17.19 -9.64
C GLY A 165 -16.71 17.54 -8.47
N GLY A 166 -16.39 17.10 -7.27
CA GLY A 166 -17.17 17.35 -6.06
C GLY A 166 -16.71 18.56 -5.24
N ARG A 167 -15.80 19.37 -5.77
CA ARG A 167 -15.34 20.58 -5.11
C ARG A 167 -16.46 21.62 -5.05
N PRO A 168 -16.79 22.17 -3.86
CA PRO A 168 -17.79 23.23 -3.72
C PRO A 168 -17.38 24.52 -4.37
#